data_c64b6b5457cd1d3319321157277707d3
#
_entry.id   c64b6b5457cd1d3319321157277707d3
#
_cell.length_a   1.000
_cell.length_b   1.000
_cell.length_c   1.000
_cell.angle_alpha   90.00
_cell.angle_beta   90.00
_cell.angle_gamma   90.00
#
_symmetry.space_group_name_H-M   'P 1'
#
loop_
_entity.id
_entity.type
_entity.pdbx_description
1 polymer ?
#
loop_
_entity_poly.entity_id
_entity_poly.type
_entity_poly.pdbx_seq_one_letter_code
_entity_poly.pdbx_strand_id
1 'polypeptide(L)'
;MQAGDHLISPRPGFTHHGLYVGNNEVIHYAGYSSGEESGQVVLTSLDVFRNGHPCRVVTHNLRRYAPEQSVERAWSRLGEAHYSALLNNCEHFVTWCIQGFHYSAQVQRLVETGLAVGSQVIPRLPVVPLETMAVAHPLRENVIATAV
;
A
#
# COMPACT_ATOMS: atom_id res chain seq x y z
N MET A 1 3.59 -13.96 12.86
CA MET A 1 2.93 -12.79 12.24
C MET A 1 2.27 -11.97 13.33
N GLN A 2 2.48 -10.67 13.30
CA GLN A 2 1.89 -9.71 14.24
C GLN A 2 1.19 -8.61 13.43
N ALA A 3 0.17 -7.97 14.00
CA ALA A 3 -0.50 -6.85 13.34
C ALA A 3 0.53 -5.78 12.95
N GLY A 4 0.42 -5.25 11.74
CA GLY A 4 1.40 -4.34 11.14
C GLY A 4 2.53 -5.01 10.37
N ASP A 5 2.57 -6.34 10.28
CA ASP A 5 3.55 -7.06 9.46
C ASP A 5 3.27 -6.88 7.96
N HIS A 6 4.33 -6.61 7.21
CA HIS A 6 4.30 -6.65 5.74
C HIS A 6 4.39 -8.09 5.27
N LEU A 7 3.35 -8.57 4.63
CA LEU A 7 3.31 -9.91 4.06
C LEU A 7 3.57 -9.87 2.56
N ILE A 8 4.31 -10.86 2.07
CA ILE A 8 4.46 -11.11 0.65
C ILE A 8 4.15 -12.56 0.31
N SER A 9 3.54 -12.75 -0.85
CA SER A 9 3.21 -14.05 -1.41
C SER A 9 3.53 -14.06 -2.90
N PRO A 10 4.40 -14.99 -3.38
CA PRO A 10 4.77 -15.03 -4.78
C PRO A 10 3.56 -15.39 -5.66
N ARG A 11 3.54 -14.84 -6.88
CA ARG A 11 2.59 -15.13 -7.94
C ARG A 11 3.35 -15.33 -9.25
N PRO A 12 2.77 -15.96 -10.25
CA PRO A 12 3.36 -16.01 -11.59
C PRO A 12 3.59 -14.57 -12.11
N GLY A 13 4.87 -14.20 -12.30
CA GLY A 13 5.27 -12.92 -12.87
C GLY A 13 5.35 -11.73 -11.90
N PHE A 14 4.89 -11.84 -10.64
CA PHE A 14 4.97 -10.76 -9.66
C PHE A 14 4.94 -11.27 -8.22
N THR A 15 5.11 -10.37 -7.27
CA THR A 15 4.92 -10.64 -5.83
C THR A 15 3.72 -9.87 -5.34
N HIS A 16 2.81 -10.55 -4.66
CA HIS A 16 1.65 -9.93 -4.02
C HIS A 16 2.01 -9.45 -2.62
N HIS A 17 1.59 -8.23 -2.26
CA HIS A 17 1.91 -7.57 -1.01
C HIS A 17 0.64 -7.25 -0.23
N GLY A 18 0.70 -7.40 1.11
CA GLY A 18 -0.39 -7.06 2.01
C GLY A 18 0.11 -6.68 3.40
N LEU A 19 -0.73 -6.00 4.17
CA LEU A 19 -0.49 -5.68 5.56
C LEU A 19 -1.34 -6.59 6.45
N TYR A 20 -0.71 -7.37 7.32
CA TYR A 20 -1.42 -8.19 8.30
C TYR A 20 -2.02 -7.31 9.39
N VAL A 21 -3.31 -7.44 9.64
CA VAL A 21 -4.02 -6.59 10.60
C VAL A 21 -4.44 -7.31 11.88
N GLY A 22 -4.01 -8.56 12.02
CA GLY A 22 -4.41 -9.45 13.13
C GLY A 22 -5.56 -10.36 12.74
N ASN A 23 -5.99 -11.22 13.65
CA ASN A 23 -7.16 -12.10 13.49
C ASN A 23 -7.20 -12.93 12.21
N ASN A 24 -6.03 -13.32 11.68
CA ASN A 24 -5.91 -14.02 10.40
C ASN A 24 -6.43 -13.22 9.19
N GLU A 25 -6.33 -11.88 9.24
CA GLU A 25 -6.81 -10.96 8.22
C GLU A 25 -5.68 -10.11 7.65
N VAL A 26 -5.81 -9.75 6.37
CA VAL A 26 -4.84 -8.97 5.60
C VAL A 26 -5.58 -7.88 4.83
N ILE A 27 -5.09 -6.64 4.91
CA ILE A 27 -5.51 -5.56 4.01
C ILE A 27 -4.47 -5.47 2.89
N HIS A 28 -4.96 -5.55 1.66
CA HIS A 28 -4.11 -5.48 0.47
C HIS A 28 -4.81 -4.79 -0.69
N TYR A 29 -4.05 -4.34 -1.65
CA TYR A 29 -4.60 -3.85 -2.91
C TYR A 29 -4.87 -5.06 -3.82
N ALA A 30 -6.14 -5.44 -3.99
CA ALA A 30 -6.54 -6.48 -4.92
C ALA A 30 -6.39 -5.94 -6.34
N GLY A 31 -5.51 -6.57 -7.13
CA GLY A 31 -5.31 -6.25 -8.53
C GLY A 31 -6.16 -7.14 -9.45
N TYR A 32 -6.03 -6.93 -10.75
CA TYR A 32 -6.73 -7.67 -11.80
C TYR A 32 -6.53 -9.20 -11.76
N SER A 33 -5.53 -9.70 -11.03
CA SER A 33 -5.24 -11.14 -10.93
C SER A 33 -6.21 -11.93 -10.05
N SER A 34 -7.07 -11.25 -9.29
CA SER A 34 -8.11 -11.88 -8.45
C SER A 34 -9.47 -12.02 -9.14
N GLY A 35 -9.57 -11.64 -10.43
CA GLY A 35 -10.82 -11.72 -11.21
C GLY A 35 -11.78 -10.56 -10.93
N GLU A 36 -11.40 -9.60 -10.10
CA GLU A 36 -12.15 -8.37 -9.89
C GLU A 36 -11.65 -7.29 -10.87
N GLU A 37 -12.58 -6.72 -11.63
CA GLU A 37 -12.28 -5.77 -12.71
C GLU A 37 -11.73 -4.41 -12.25
N SER A 38 -11.80 -4.11 -10.95
CA SER A 38 -11.26 -2.87 -10.38
C SER A 38 -10.34 -3.17 -9.23
N GLY A 39 -9.04 -2.90 -9.39
CA GLY A 39 -8.11 -2.98 -8.26
C GLY A 39 -8.58 -2.09 -7.11
N GLN A 40 -8.81 -2.69 -5.94
CA GLN A 40 -9.34 -2.03 -4.76
C GLN A 40 -8.58 -2.46 -3.52
N VAL A 41 -8.49 -1.58 -2.53
CA VAL A 41 -8.01 -1.94 -1.18
C VAL A 41 -9.10 -2.72 -0.46
N VAL A 42 -8.81 -3.98 -0.16
CA VAL A 42 -9.76 -4.91 0.45
C VAL A 42 -9.20 -5.55 1.71
N LEU A 43 -10.11 -5.97 2.60
CA LEU A 43 -9.83 -6.86 3.72
C LEU A 43 -10.17 -8.28 3.31
N THR A 44 -9.24 -9.22 3.47
CA THR A 44 -9.46 -10.64 3.19
C THR A 44 -8.87 -11.50 4.29
N SER A 45 -9.26 -12.78 4.35
CA SER A 45 -8.54 -13.73 5.20
C SER A 45 -7.12 -13.98 4.67
N LEU A 46 -6.23 -14.38 5.56
CA LEU A 46 -4.86 -14.76 5.18
C LEU A 46 -4.84 -15.88 4.12
N ASP A 47 -5.79 -16.81 4.17
CA ASP A 47 -5.86 -17.90 3.21
C ASP A 47 -6.28 -17.42 1.82
N VAL A 48 -7.22 -16.48 1.72
CA VAL A 48 -7.59 -15.81 0.47
C VAL A 48 -6.42 -14.99 -0.06
N PHE A 49 -5.75 -14.21 0.80
CA PHE A 49 -4.55 -13.46 0.43
C PHE A 49 -3.45 -14.38 -0.12
N ARG A 50 -3.20 -15.53 0.49
CA ARG A 50 -2.19 -16.51 0.05
C ARG A 50 -2.55 -17.19 -1.26
N ASN A 51 -3.83 -17.45 -1.49
CA ASN A 51 -4.33 -18.15 -2.68
C ASN A 51 -3.53 -19.44 -2.98
N GLY A 52 -3.30 -20.28 -1.95
CA GLY A 52 -2.54 -21.53 -2.06
C GLY A 52 -1.01 -21.38 -2.18
N HIS A 53 -0.47 -20.16 -2.20
CA HIS A 53 0.97 -19.92 -2.28
C HIS A 53 1.62 -19.72 -0.91
N PRO A 54 2.95 -19.89 -0.78
CA PRO A 54 3.70 -19.54 0.42
C PRO A 54 3.51 -18.05 0.77
N CYS A 55 3.59 -17.75 2.07
CA CYS A 55 3.56 -16.38 2.55
C CYS A 55 4.69 -16.17 3.56
N ARG A 56 5.36 -15.02 3.48
CA ARG A 56 6.43 -14.66 4.41
C ARG A 56 6.33 -13.19 4.83
N VAL A 57 6.89 -12.90 6.00
CA VAL A 57 7.00 -11.53 6.53
C VAL A 57 8.25 -10.85 5.93
N VAL A 58 8.10 -9.60 5.55
CA VAL A 58 9.21 -8.71 5.17
C VAL A 58 9.57 -7.84 6.37
N THR A 59 10.83 -7.90 6.79
CA THR A 59 11.33 -7.06 7.87
C THR A 59 11.67 -5.67 7.35
N HIS A 60 11.17 -4.64 8.03
CA HIS A 60 11.53 -3.24 7.79
C HIS A 60 12.36 -2.72 8.96
N ASN A 61 13.67 -2.61 8.75
CA ASN A 61 14.60 -2.14 9.79
C ASN A 61 14.39 -0.65 10.16
N LEU A 62 13.85 0.13 9.22
CA LEU A 62 13.59 1.56 9.38
C LEU A 62 12.12 1.83 9.04
N ARG A 63 11.24 1.59 10.01
CA ARG A 63 9.82 1.96 9.91
C ARG A 63 9.65 3.41 10.35
N ARG A 64 8.85 4.17 9.60
CA ARG A 64 8.42 5.51 10.01
C ARG A 64 7.22 5.44 10.95
N TYR A 65 6.31 4.50 10.68
CA TYR A 65 5.10 4.29 11.47
C TYR A 65 5.20 2.99 12.26
N ALA A 66 4.80 3.04 13.53
CA ALA A 66 4.68 1.86 14.38
C ALA A 66 3.68 0.85 13.77
N PRO A 67 3.72 -0.43 14.17
CA PRO A 67 2.81 -1.45 13.65
C PRO A 67 1.34 -1.04 13.73
N GLU A 68 0.91 -0.51 14.87
CA GLU A 68 -0.48 -0.09 15.11
C GLU A 68 -0.88 1.07 14.19
N GLN A 69 -0.01 2.06 14.03
CA GLN A 69 -0.22 3.19 13.12
C GLN A 69 -0.28 2.72 11.66
N SER A 70 0.54 1.72 11.28
CA SER A 70 0.49 1.15 9.94
C SER A 70 -0.84 0.46 9.66
N VAL A 71 -1.40 -0.22 10.67
CA VAL A 71 -2.74 -0.83 10.61
C VAL A 71 -3.82 0.23 10.45
N GLU A 72 -3.82 1.28 11.28
CA GLU A 72 -4.77 2.40 11.15
C GLU A 72 -4.72 3.05 9.77
N ARG A 73 -3.52 3.24 9.22
CA ARG A 73 -3.31 3.76 7.88
C ARG A 73 -3.89 2.84 6.80
N ALA A 74 -3.71 1.52 6.94
CA ALA A 74 -4.30 0.56 6.01
C ALA A 74 -5.83 0.62 6.03
N TRP A 75 -6.43 0.67 7.21
CA TRP A 75 -7.88 0.83 7.38
C TRP A 75 -8.41 2.13 6.78
N SER A 76 -7.66 3.23 6.85
CA SER A 76 -8.09 4.52 6.30
C SER A 76 -8.23 4.52 4.77
N ARG A 77 -7.65 3.55 4.08
CA ARG A 77 -7.72 3.39 2.61
C ARG A 77 -8.60 2.23 2.16
N LEU A 78 -9.29 1.56 3.08
CA LEU A 78 -10.18 0.46 2.73
C LEU A 78 -11.27 0.94 1.76
N GLY A 79 -11.47 0.22 0.67
CA GLY A 79 -12.40 0.59 -0.40
C GLY A 79 -11.84 1.54 -1.46
N GLU A 80 -10.61 2.02 -1.32
CA GLU A 80 -9.98 2.84 -2.36
C GLU A 80 -9.81 2.04 -3.66
N ALA A 81 -10.29 2.60 -4.77
CA ALA A 81 -10.36 1.94 -6.08
C ALA A 81 -9.55 2.69 -7.16
N HIS A 82 -8.31 3.08 -6.88
CA HIS A 82 -7.42 3.79 -7.80
C HIS A 82 -6.18 2.98 -8.15
N TYR A 83 -6.37 1.70 -8.51
CA TYR A 83 -5.24 0.82 -8.84
C TYR A 83 -4.52 1.29 -10.11
N SER A 84 -3.20 1.33 -10.04
CA SER A 84 -2.31 1.54 -11.18
C SER A 84 -1.09 0.64 -11.03
N ALA A 85 -0.79 -0.18 -12.02
CA ALA A 85 0.38 -1.05 -11.99
C ALA A 85 1.70 -0.28 -11.79
N LEU A 86 1.76 0.98 -12.23
CA LEU A 86 2.94 1.82 -12.14
C LEU A 86 2.96 2.72 -10.89
N LEU A 87 1.78 3.26 -10.51
CA LEU A 87 1.71 4.34 -9.53
C LEU A 87 1.06 3.94 -8.21
N ASN A 88 0.20 2.93 -8.21
CA ASN A 88 -0.59 2.56 -7.04
C ASN A 88 -0.92 1.06 -7.06
N ASN A 89 0.04 0.24 -6.72
CA ASN A 89 -0.08 -1.21 -6.63
C ASN A 89 0.01 -1.71 -5.18
N CYS A 90 -0.09 -3.02 -4.99
CA CYS A 90 -0.07 -3.62 -3.66
C CYS A 90 1.22 -3.32 -2.87
N GLU A 91 2.39 -3.23 -3.53
CA GLU A 91 3.66 -2.88 -2.87
C GLU A 91 3.68 -1.40 -2.46
N HIS A 92 3.22 -0.49 -3.33
CA HIS A 92 3.09 0.94 -3.01
C HIS A 92 2.17 1.17 -1.82
N PHE A 93 1.04 0.46 -1.77
CA PHE A 93 0.09 0.55 -0.66
C PHE A 93 0.74 0.19 0.68
N VAL A 94 1.39 -0.99 0.77
CA VAL A 94 2.02 -1.43 2.03
C VAL A 94 3.18 -0.54 2.41
N THR A 95 4.00 -0.12 1.44
CA THR A 95 5.12 0.80 1.70
C THR A 95 4.60 2.15 2.22
N TRP A 96 3.50 2.67 1.66
CA TRP A 96 2.86 3.87 2.18
C TRP A 96 2.35 3.69 3.61
N CYS A 97 1.77 2.54 3.95
CA CYS A 97 1.33 2.26 5.32
C CYS A 97 2.49 2.30 6.32
N ILE A 98 3.67 1.77 5.94
CA ILE A 98 4.82 1.57 6.84
C ILE A 98 5.76 2.77 6.83
N GLN A 99 6.00 3.39 5.66
CA GLN A 99 7.01 4.42 5.44
C GLN A 99 6.44 5.80 5.14
N GLY A 100 5.17 5.90 4.74
CA GLY A 100 4.51 7.16 4.43
C GLY A 100 4.76 7.71 3.02
N PHE A 101 5.46 6.98 2.17
CA PHE A 101 5.69 7.35 0.78
C PHE A 101 5.36 6.18 -0.15
N HIS A 102 5.06 6.51 -1.40
CA HIS A 102 4.78 5.51 -2.44
C HIS A 102 6.09 5.04 -3.06
N TYR A 103 6.43 3.79 -2.87
CA TYR A 103 7.60 3.16 -3.46
C TYR A 103 7.31 1.72 -3.85
N SER A 104 7.78 1.30 -5.02
CA SER A 104 7.76 -0.10 -5.44
C SER A 104 9.08 -0.47 -6.10
N ALA A 105 9.80 -1.41 -5.49
CA ALA A 105 11.00 -1.97 -6.06
C ALA A 105 10.72 -2.78 -7.34
N GLN A 106 9.53 -3.36 -7.47
CA GLN A 106 9.11 -4.09 -8.66
C GLN A 106 8.98 -3.13 -9.86
N VAL A 107 8.30 -1.99 -9.66
CA VAL A 107 8.16 -0.96 -10.69
C VAL A 107 9.51 -0.40 -11.09
N GLN A 108 10.38 -0.09 -10.13
CA GLN A 108 11.70 0.43 -10.42
C GLN A 108 12.53 -0.53 -11.28
N ARG A 109 12.53 -1.83 -10.97
CA ARG A 109 13.23 -2.84 -11.77
C ARG A 109 12.68 -2.93 -13.20
N LEU A 110 11.35 -2.85 -13.38
CA LEU A 110 10.74 -2.85 -14.72
C LEU A 110 11.17 -1.63 -15.53
N VAL A 111 11.20 -0.45 -14.91
CA VAL A 111 11.66 0.79 -15.55
C VAL A 111 13.14 0.69 -15.91
N GLU A 112 14.00 0.23 -15.01
CA GLU A 112 15.44 0.06 -15.25
C GLU A 112 15.71 -0.95 -16.37
N THR A 113 14.98 -2.09 -16.39
CA THR A 113 15.09 -3.11 -17.44
C THR A 113 14.56 -2.59 -18.79
N GLY A 114 13.46 -1.84 -18.78
CA GLY A 114 12.89 -1.22 -19.97
C GLY A 114 13.79 -0.15 -20.57
N LEU A 115 14.51 0.60 -19.74
CA LEU A 115 15.51 1.60 -20.18
C LEU A 115 16.74 0.94 -20.83
N ALA A 116 17.04 -0.30 -20.48
CA ALA A 116 18.12 -1.07 -21.11
C ALA A 116 17.79 -1.56 -22.52
N VAL A 117 16.50 -1.61 -22.88
CA VAL A 117 16.02 -2.17 -24.16
C VAL A 117 15.56 -1.09 -25.16
N GLY A 118 15.33 0.13 -24.72
CA GLY A 118 14.85 1.20 -25.59
C GLY A 118 15.19 2.59 -25.10
N SER A 119 16.01 3.27 -25.88
CA SER A 119 16.43 4.66 -25.67
C SER A 119 15.25 5.65 -25.83
N GLN A 120 14.26 5.60 -24.94
CA GLN A 120 13.31 6.69 -24.74
C GLN A 120 13.31 7.12 -23.28
N VAL A 121 13.78 8.34 -23.07
CA VAL A 121 13.87 9.03 -21.80
C VAL A 121 12.48 9.13 -21.18
N ILE A 122 12.20 8.29 -20.18
CA ILE A 122 11.10 8.57 -19.27
C ILE A 122 11.62 9.66 -18.32
N PRO A 123 10.98 10.85 -18.27
CA PRO A 123 11.43 11.91 -17.39
C PRO A 123 11.41 11.39 -15.94
N ARG A 124 12.49 11.61 -15.21
CA ARG A 124 12.54 11.36 -13.77
C ARG A 124 11.37 12.08 -13.14
N LEU A 125 10.43 11.32 -12.60
CA LEU A 125 9.35 11.91 -11.82
C LEU A 125 9.99 12.72 -10.68
N PRO A 126 9.63 13.99 -10.51
CA PRO A 126 10.18 14.79 -9.44
C PRO A 126 9.82 14.14 -8.10
N VAL A 127 10.83 13.94 -7.26
CA VAL A 127 10.62 13.64 -5.85
C VAL A 127 9.98 14.90 -5.27
N VAL A 128 8.65 14.86 -5.09
CA VAL A 128 7.92 15.96 -4.47
C VAL A 128 8.31 15.98 -3.00
N PRO A 129 8.96 17.04 -2.48
CA PRO A 129 9.26 17.15 -1.06
C PRO A 129 7.97 17.12 -0.24
N LEU A 130 8.02 16.50 0.92
CA LEU A 130 6.90 16.28 1.84
C LEU A 130 6.20 17.57 2.31
N GLU A 131 6.82 18.73 2.11
CA GLU A 131 6.36 20.03 2.60
C GLU A 131 5.17 20.63 1.82
N THR A 132 4.86 20.11 0.64
CA THR A 132 3.78 20.65 -0.20
C THR A 132 2.42 19.96 -0.02
N MET A 133 2.33 18.97 0.86
CA MET A 133 1.05 18.29 1.17
C MET A 133 0.56 18.60 2.60
N ALA A 134 0.65 19.83 3.03
CA ALA A 134 -0.15 20.31 4.14
C ALA A 134 -1.60 20.51 3.67
N VAL A 135 -2.34 19.41 3.56
CA VAL A 135 -3.78 19.49 3.40
C VAL A 135 -4.36 19.94 4.74
N ALA A 136 -4.87 21.16 4.73
CA ALA A 136 -5.61 21.75 5.84
C ALA A 136 -6.72 20.78 6.29
N HIS A 137 -6.60 20.24 7.50
CA HIS A 137 -7.71 19.63 8.20
C HIS A 137 -8.67 20.76 8.62
N PRO A 138 -9.95 20.75 8.23
CA PRO A 138 -10.91 21.66 8.80
C PRO A 138 -11.11 21.28 10.28
N LEU A 139 -10.74 22.18 11.16
CA LEU A 139 -11.06 22.09 12.58
C LEU A 139 -12.59 22.05 12.71
N ARG A 140 -13.12 20.99 13.30
CA ARG A 140 -14.50 20.96 13.75
C ARG A 140 -14.61 21.91 14.94
N GLU A 141 -15.21 23.06 14.71
CA GLU A 141 -15.65 23.93 15.79
C GLU A 141 -16.71 23.19 16.62
N ASN A 142 -16.38 22.94 17.90
CA ASN A 142 -17.35 22.54 18.91
C ASN A 142 -18.26 23.71 19.21
N VAL A 143 -19.47 23.72 18.69
CA VAL A 143 -20.52 24.62 19.14
C VAL A 143 -21.04 24.08 20.47
N ILE A 144 -20.62 24.71 21.57
CA ILE A 144 -21.24 24.52 22.87
C ILE A 144 -22.52 25.36 22.86
N ALA A 145 -23.66 24.71 22.76
CA ALA A 145 -24.96 25.34 23.00
C ALA A 145 -25.17 25.48 24.52
N THR A 146 -25.10 26.69 25.00
CA THR A 146 -25.54 27.05 26.36
C THR A 146 -27.05 27.22 26.33
N ALA A 147 -27.76 26.33 27.03
CA ALA A 147 -29.18 26.50 27.29
C ALA A 147 -29.35 27.40 28.52
N VAL A 148 -30.17 28.43 28.40
CA VAL A 148 -30.82 29.16 29.48
C VAL A 148 -32.27 28.68 29.59
#